data_5387d53b55b385018d80f0651c3066b8
#
_entry.id   5387d53b55b385018d80f0651c3066b8
#
_cell.length_a   1.000
_cell.length_b   1.000
_cell.length_c   1.000
_cell.angle_alpha   90.00
_cell.angle_beta   90.00
_cell.angle_gamma   90.00
#
_symmetry.space_group_name_H-M   'P 1'
#
loop_
_entity.id
_entity.type
_entity.pdbx_description
1 polymer ?
#
loop_
_entity_poly.entity_id
_entity_poly.type
_entity_poly.pdbx_seq_one_letter_code
_entity_poly.pdbx_strand_id
1 'polypeptide(L)'
;IGEPPATRGYTPSVFAMLPRLLERAGTSEKGSITGIYTVLVDGDDMNEPIADAVRSILDGHIVLSRRIAAQNHFPAIDVLGSVSRVMYEVVDKSHLAAAQEMRQLMAVYAEAEDLIHIGAYVKGSSPKIDAAIQKIDGINAFLCQDIYEVTSYEETEKRLLAAVGKTAEPTAPAAEPADAEAAS
;
A
#
# COMPACT_ATOMS: atom_id res chain seq x y z
N ILE A 1 27.34 -5.01 -26.34
CA ILE A 1 26.33 -4.75 -27.40
C ILE A 1 26.60 -3.39 -28.07
N GLY A 2 27.40 -2.48 -27.46
CA GLY A 2 27.76 -1.18 -28.03
C GLY A 2 26.63 -0.14 -28.05
N GLU A 3 25.56 -0.35 -27.28
CA GLU A 3 24.47 0.59 -27.14
C GLU A 3 24.85 1.74 -26.20
N PRO A 4 24.71 3.01 -26.59
CA PRO A 4 25.05 4.14 -25.71
C PRO A 4 24.10 4.21 -24.52
N PRO A 5 24.58 4.61 -23.32
CA PRO A 5 23.73 4.79 -22.16
C PRO A 5 22.76 5.97 -22.38
N ALA A 6 21.48 5.78 -22.01
CA ALA A 6 20.48 6.83 -22.10
C ALA A 6 20.46 7.69 -20.82
N THR A 7 20.17 7.08 -19.67
CA THR A 7 20.00 7.80 -18.40
C THR A 7 20.68 7.01 -17.28
N ARG A 8 21.50 7.67 -16.44
CA ARG A 8 22.22 7.06 -15.30
C ARG A 8 22.95 5.74 -15.64
N GLY A 9 23.45 5.60 -16.89
CA GLY A 9 24.18 4.42 -17.34
C GLY A 9 23.30 3.27 -17.86
N TYR A 10 21.98 3.37 -17.78
CA TYR A 10 21.06 2.39 -18.36
C TYR A 10 20.93 2.62 -19.88
N THR A 11 20.82 1.52 -20.61
CA THR A 11 20.62 1.56 -22.07
C THR A 11 19.13 1.53 -22.41
N PRO A 12 18.71 2.04 -23.59
CA PRO A 12 17.33 1.96 -24.04
C PRO A 12 16.76 0.54 -24.06
N SER A 13 17.58 -0.46 -24.35
CA SER A 13 17.20 -1.88 -24.35
C SER A 13 16.71 -2.36 -22.98
N VAL A 14 17.25 -1.84 -21.87
CA VAL A 14 16.80 -2.16 -20.51
C VAL A 14 15.35 -1.73 -20.34
N PHE A 15 15.02 -0.48 -20.70
CA PHE A 15 13.65 0.05 -20.60
C PHE A 15 12.67 -0.72 -21.49
N ALA A 16 13.10 -1.14 -22.69
CA ALA A 16 12.28 -1.97 -23.58
C ALA A 16 12.05 -3.40 -23.04
N MET A 17 12.94 -3.90 -22.17
CA MET A 17 12.84 -5.23 -21.57
C MET A 17 11.89 -5.25 -20.38
N LEU A 18 11.81 -4.16 -19.57
CA LEU A 18 11.00 -4.09 -18.37
C LEU A 18 9.53 -4.48 -18.58
N PRO A 19 8.78 -3.91 -19.53
CA PRO A 19 7.40 -4.32 -19.76
C PRO A 19 7.29 -5.80 -20.06
N ARG A 20 8.15 -6.33 -20.96
CA ARG A 20 8.15 -7.75 -21.36
C ARG A 20 8.41 -8.69 -20.17
N LEU A 21 9.24 -8.26 -19.20
CA LEU A 21 9.52 -9.05 -18.00
C LEU A 21 8.32 -9.02 -17.05
N LEU A 22 7.77 -7.84 -16.81
CA LEU A 22 6.71 -7.61 -15.82
C LEU A 22 5.35 -8.18 -16.28
N GLU A 23 5.05 -8.12 -17.58
CA GLU A 23 3.83 -8.68 -18.19
C GLU A 23 3.82 -10.22 -18.27
N ARG A 24 4.89 -10.90 -17.85
CA ARG A 24 4.89 -12.38 -17.79
C ARG A 24 4.04 -12.92 -16.64
N ALA A 25 3.80 -12.13 -15.61
CA ALA A 25 2.78 -12.37 -14.59
C ALA A 25 1.45 -11.77 -15.06
N GLY A 26 0.34 -12.27 -14.57
CA GLY A 26 -0.98 -11.78 -14.91
C GLY A 26 -2.02 -12.89 -15.02
N THR A 27 -3.19 -12.54 -15.52
CA THR A 27 -4.35 -13.43 -15.64
C THR A 27 -4.53 -13.90 -17.08
N SER A 28 -4.88 -15.18 -17.26
CA SER A 28 -5.23 -15.80 -18.54
C SER A 28 -6.50 -16.64 -18.39
N GLU A 29 -7.02 -17.17 -19.50
CA GLU A 29 -8.17 -18.10 -19.50
C GLU A 29 -7.95 -19.36 -18.63
N LYS A 30 -6.70 -19.75 -18.39
CA LYS A 30 -6.34 -20.97 -17.67
C LYS A 30 -5.98 -20.74 -16.19
N GLY A 31 -5.90 -19.48 -15.75
CA GLY A 31 -5.52 -19.13 -14.38
C GLY A 31 -4.72 -17.83 -14.29
N SER A 32 -4.16 -17.56 -13.12
CA SER A 32 -3.42 -16.34 -12.84
C SER A 32 -2.05 -16.64 -12.23
N ILE A 33 -1.10 -15.75 -12.50
CA ILE A 33 0.24 -15.73 -11.89
C ILE A 33 0.42 -14.38 -11.23
N THR A 34 0.57 -14.36 -9.90
CA THR A 34 0.91 -13.14 -9.17
C THR A 34 2.43 -12.97 -9.14
N GLY A 35 2.92 -11.86 -9.68
CA GLY A 35 4.34 -11.51 -9.67
C GLY A 35 4.65 -10.54 -8.53
N ILE A 36 5.66 -10.86 -7.69
CA ILE A 36 6.20 -9.95 -6.69
C ILE A 36 7.64 -9.67 -7.06
N TYR A 37 7.92 -8.42 -7.44
CA TYR A 37 9.23 -7.98 -7.91
C TYR A 37 9.87 -7.04 -6.88
N THR A 38 11.13 -7.29 -6.55
CA THR A 38 11.91 -6.38 -5.71
C THR A 38 12.79 -5.51 -6.59
N VAL A 39 12.64 -4.21 -6.46
CA VAL A 39 13.45 -3.21 -7.15
C VAL A 39 14.29 -2.47 -6.12
N LEU A 40 15.61 -2.50 -6.30
CA LEU A 40 16.52 -1.72 -5.47
C LEU A 40 16.61 -0.30 -6.03
N VAL A 41 16.42 0.66 -5.14
CA VAL A 41 16.45 2.09 -5.45
C VAL A 41 17.67 2.71 -4.80
N ASP A 42 18.50 3.39 -5.59
CA ASP A 42 19.71 4.02 -5.07
C ASP A 42 19.38 5.31 -4.31
N GLY A 43 19.89 5.42 -3.10
CA GLY A 43 19.73 6.62 -2.27
C GLY A 43 18.28 6.98 -1.91
N ASP A 44 17.34 6.02 -1.90
CA ASP A 44 15.91 6.21 -1.70
C ASP A 44 15.25 7.17 -2.76
N ASP A 45 15.90 7.35 -3.92
CA ASP A 45 15.42 8.20 -5.00
C ASP A 45 14.34 7.50 -5.84
N MET A 46 13.10 7.60 -5.41
CA MET A 46 11.94 7.04 -6.14
C MET A 46 11.72 7.62 -7.54
N ASN A 47 12.44 8.70 -7.91
CA ASN A 47 12.43 9.28 -9.25
C ASN A 47 13.58 8.72 -10.12
N GLU A 48 14.30 7.72 -9.62
CA GLU A 48 15.28 6.99 -10.41
C GLU A 48 14.58 6.33 -11.61
N PRO A 49 15.16 6.42 -12.82
CA PRO A 49 14.48 6.02 -14.07
C PRO A 49 13.91 4.60 -14.08
N ILE A 50 14.62 3.63 -13.45
CA ILE A 50 14.11 2.25 -13.38
C ILE A 50 12.93 2.14 -12.42
N ALA A 51 13.02 2.77 -11.23
CA ALA A 51 11.93 2.78 -10.26
C ALA A 51 10.67 3.42 -10.86
N ASP A 52 10.82 4.55 -11.54
CA ASP A 52 9.69 5.25 -12.19
C ASP A 52 9.09 4.44 -13.34
N ALA A 53 9.92 3.84 -14.20
CA ALA A 53 9.46 2.98 -15.29
C ALA A 53 8.69 1.77 -14.77
N VAL A 54 9.20 1.08 -13.74
CA VAL A 54 8.54 -0.09 -13.14
C VAL A 54 7.20 0.31 -12.50
N ARG A 55 7.17 1.41 -11.74
CA ARG A 55 5.95 1.93 -11.12
C ARG A 55 4.85 2.27 -12.14
N SER A 56 5.23 2.69 -13.34
CA SER A 56 4.27 3.01 -14.40
C SER A 56 3.59 1.76 -15.00
N ILE A 57 4.24 0.60 -14.92
CA ILE A 57 3.78 -0.66 -15.52
C ILE A 57 2.97 -1.50 -14.54
N LEU A 58 3.38 -1.57 -13.26
CA LEU A 58 2.82 -2.46 -12.26
C LEU A 58 1.45 -1.99 -11.74
N ASP A 59 0.62 -2.94 -11.30
CA ASP A 59 -0.70 -2.71 -10.69
C ASP A 59 -0.63 -2.11 -9.29
N GLY A 60 0.55 -2.02 -8.71
CA GLY A 60 0.82 -1.40 -7.43
C GLY A 60 2.28 -1.51 -7.04
N HIS A 61 2.66 -0.78 -6.01
CA HIS A 61 3.99 -0.85 -5.44
C HIS A 61 3.95 -0.63 -3.93
N ILE A 62 4.87 -1.30 -3.23
CA ILE A 62 5.07 -1.18 -1.79
C ILE A 62 6.43 -0.51 -1.59
N VAL A 63 6.43 0.65 -0.94
CA VAL A 63 7.65 1.41 -0.62
C VAL A 63 8.15 1.00 0.75
N LEU A 64 9.41 0.60 0.84
CA LEU A 64 10.10 0.37 2.10
C LEU A 64 10.93 1.61 2.46
N SER A 65 10.85 2.06 3.70
CA SER A 65 11.49 3.29 4.18
C SER A 65 12.51 3.01 5.27
N ARG A 66 13.76 3.49 5.06
CA ARG A 66 14.82 3.43 6.10
C ARG A 66 14.45 4.27 7.32
N ARG A 67 13.73 5.38 7.14
CA ARG A 67 13.26 6.23 8.24
C ARG A 67 12.32 5.47 9.17
N ILE A 68 11.37 4.72 8.59
CA ILE A 68 10.42 3.88 9.34
C ILE A 68 11.15 2.74 10.05
N ALA A 69 12.10 2.08 9.38
CA ALA A 69 12.93 1.03 9.99
C ALA A 69 13.76 1.57 11.17
N ALA A 70 14.31 2.78 11.06
CA ALA A 70 15.08 3.42 12.13
C ALA A 70 14.24 3.72 13.39
N GLN A 71 12.92 3.81 13.26
CA GLN A 71 11.95 3.95 14.36
C GLN A 71 11.56 2.60 14.97
N ASN A 72 12.20 1.50 14.57
CA ASN A 72 11.86 0.13 14.97
C ASN A 72 10.41 -0.27 14.63
N HIS A 73 9.86 0.32 13.57
CA HIS A 73 8.54 0.00 13.04
C HIS A 73 8.71 -1.02 11.90
N PHE A 74 8.28 -2.24 12.13
CA PHE A 74 8.38 -3.33 11.16
C PHE A 74 7.02 -4.00 10.92
N PRO A 75 6.70 -4.39 9.66
CA PRO A 75 7.50 -4.12 8.44
C PRO A 75 7.63 -2.61 8.14
N ALA A 76 8.78 -2.20 7.60
CA ALA A 76 9.11 -0.80 7.38
C ALA A 76 8.43 -0.22 6.12
N ILE A 77 7.12 -0.41 6.00
CA ILE A 77 6.31 -0.03 4.84
C ILE A 77 5.84 1.41 4.98
N ASP A 78 6.18 2.24 4.01
CA ASP A 78 5.59 3.57 3.86
C ASP A 78 4.22 3.45 3.17
N VAL A 79 3.17 3.45 3.98
CA VAL A 79 1.77 3.32 3.51
C VAL A 79 1.35 4.50 2.64
N LEU A 80 1.81 5.71 2.95
CA LEU A 80 1.46 6.91 2.18
C LEU A 80 2.16 6.91 0.81
N GLY A 81 3.41 6.43 0.75
CA GLY A 81 4.16 6.29 -0.49
C GLY A 81 3.77 5.09 -1.34
N SER A 82 3.04 4.11 -0.76
CA SER A 82 2.62 2.89 -1.44
C SER A 82 1.27 3.03 -2.14
N VAL A 83 1.06 2.29 -3.22
CA VAL A 83 -0.18 2.36 -4.04
C VAL A 83 -0.63 0.97 -4.45
N SER A 84 -1.94 0.72 -4.38
CA SER A 84 -2.62 -0.37 -5.09
C SER A 84 -3.61 0.22 -6.08
N ARG A 85 -3.49 -0.14 -7.36
CA ARG A 85 -4.41 0.33 -8.41
C ARG A 85 -5.67 -0.54 -8.48
N VAL A 86 -5.56 -1.79 -8.05
CA VAL A 86 -6.65 -2.78 -8.12
C VAL A 86 -7.48 -2.86 -6.83
N MET A 87 -7.15 -2.11 -5.79
CA MET A 87 -7.84 -2.19 -4.50
C MET A 87 -9.36 -1.99 -4.62
N TYR A 88 -9.79 -1.09 -5.50
CA TYR A 88 -11.20 -0.78 -5.73
C TYR A 88 -12.02 -1.96 -6.29
N GLU A 89 -11.33 -2.93 -6.91
CA GLU A 89 -11.94 -4.09 -7.57
C GLU A 89 -11.94 -5.34 -6.67
N VAL A 90 -10.99 -5.39 -5.70
CA VAL A 90 -10.73 -6.62 -4.93
C VAL A 90 -11.16 -6.58 -3.48
N VAL A 91 -11.54 -5.41 -2.95
CA VAL A 91 -12.04 -5.26 -1.57
C VAL A 91 -13.46 -4.73 -1.55
N ASP A 92 -14.19 -5.01 -0.49
CA ASP A 92 -15.52 -4.44 -0.29
C ASP A 92 -15.47 -2.94 0.09
N LYS A 93 -16.65 -2.30 0.11
CA LYS A 93 -16.77 -0.86 0.38
C LYS A 93 -16.35 -0.49 1.80
N SER A 94 -16.54 -1.38 2.77
CA SER A 94 -16.23 -1.11 4.18
C SER A 94 -14.72 -1.11 4.39
N HIS A 95 -14.04 -2.09 3.83
CA HIS A 95 -12.59 -2.20 3.81
C HIS A 95 -11.97 -0.99 3.09
N LEU A 96 -12.45 -0.67 1.90
CA LEU A 96 -11.96 0.47 1.12
C LEU A 96 -12.09 1.78 1.90
N ALA A 97 -13.26 2.03 2.51
CA ALA A 97 -13.51 3.24 3.29
C ALA A 97 -12.63 3.31 4.56
N ALA A 98 -12.36 2.18 5.20
CA ALA A 98 -11.46 2.13 6.35
C ALA A 98 -10.01 2.41 5.96
N ALA A 99 -9.53 1.82 4.87
CA ALA A 99 -8.19 2.06 4.36
C ALA A 99 -7.99 3.52 3.90
N GLN A 100 -8.98 4.12 3.26
CA GLN A 100 -8.95 5.54 2.88
C GLN A 100 -8.91 6.46 4.11
N GLU A 101 -9.72 6.17 5.14
CA GLU A 101 -9.73 6.94 6.39
C GLU A 101 -8.39 6.82 7.12
N MET A 102 -7.84 5.60 7.21
CA MET A 102 -6.52 5.38 7.81
C MET A 102 -5.44 6.22 7.12
N ARG A 103 -5.38 6.17 5.78
CA ARG A 103 -4.42 6.97 4.99
C ARG A 103 -4.61 8.46 5.20
N GLN A 104 -5.87 8.93 5.27
CA GLN A 104 -6.17 10.34 5.53
C GLN A 104 -5.69 10.78 6.92
N LEU A 105 -5.93 9.98 7.96
CA LEU A 105 -5.46 10.27 9.32
C LEU A 105 -3.93 10.31 9.39
N MET A 106 -3.26 9.34 8.75
CA MET A 106 -1.79 9.32 8.66
C MET A 106 -1.24 10.55 7.93
N ALA A 107 -1.85 10.97 6.82
CA ALA A 107 -1.43 12.14 6.07
C ALA A 107 -1.59 13.42 6.91
N VAL A 108 -2.74 13.61 7.56
CA VAL A 108 -3.00 14.75 8.44
C VAL A 108 -2.01 14.79 9.62
N TYR A 109 -1.70 13.62 10.20
CA TYR A 109 -0.70 13.53 11.27
C TYR A 109 0.69 13.91 10.77
N ALA A 110 1.12 13.38 9.63
CA ALA A 110 2.43 13.65 9.03
C ALA A 110 2.60 15.14 8.69
N GLU A 111 1.55 15.83 8.20
CA GLU A 111 1.58 17.28 7.96
C GLU A 111 1.71 18.11 9.24
N ALA A 112 1.18 17.61 10.36
CA ALA A 112 1.21 18.31 11.64
C ALA A 112 2.34 17.84 12.59
N GLU A 113 3.10 16.80 12.21
CA GLU A 113 4.08 16.11 13.07
C GLU A 113 5.08 17.09 13.69
N ASP A 114 5.65 17.99 12.91
CA ASP A 114 6.62 18.96 13.39
C ASP A 114 6.00 19.93 14.43
N LEU A 115 4.77 20.40 14.19
CA LEU A 115 4.06 21.28 15.12
C LEU A 115 3.72 20.59 16.44
N ILE A 116 3.40 19.29 16.35
CA ILE A 116 3.10 18.46 17.52
C ILE A 116 4.37 18.25 18.34
N HIS A 117 5.49 17.88 17.69
CA HIS A 117 6.75 17.57 18.37
C HIS A 117 7.38 18.78 19.05
N ILE A 118 7.31 19.97 18.47
CA ILE A 118 7.80 21.22 19.12
C ILE A 118 6.82 21.80 20.11
N GLY A 119 5.65 21.16 20.34
CA GLY A 119 4.62 21.64 21.26
C GLY A 119 3.88 22.92 20.81
N ALA A 120 3.96 23.27 19.54
CA ALA A 120 3.28 24.45 18.98
C ALA A 120 1.81 24.19 18.61
N TYR A 121 1.40 22.92 18.53
CA TYR A 121 0.01 22.57 18.26
C TYR A 121 -0.85 22.72 19.52
N VAL A 122 -1.96 23.47 19.39
CA VAL A 122 -2.94 23.65 20.48
C VAL A 122 -4.11 22.71 20.24
N LYS A 123 -4.38 21.81 21.18
CA LYS A 123 -5.53 20.88 21.12
C LYS A 123 -6.84 21.68 20.98
N GLY A 124 -7.70 21.24 20.08
CA GLY A 124 -8.98 21.88 19.76
C GLY A 124 -8.90 22.92 18.65
N SER A 125 -7.70 23.30 18.17
CA SER A 125 -7.55 24.27 17.05
C SER A 125 -7.92 23.67 15.70
N SER A 126 -7.78 22.36 15.52
CA SER A 126 -8.16 21.64 14.30
C SER A 126 -8.76 20.27 14.62
N PRO A 127 -10.07 20.06 14.40
CA PRO A 127 -10.70 18.76 14.65
C PRO A 127 -10.07 17.59 13.88
N LYS A 128 -9.51 17.87 12.68
CA LYS A 128 -8.84 16.84 11.86
C LYS A 128 -7.53 16.40 12.49
N ILE A 129 -6.73 17.33 12.99
CA ILE A 129 -5.45 17.02 13.65
C ILE A 129 -5.71 16.34 14.99
N ASP A 130 -6.70 16.79 15.77
CA ASP A 130 -7.08 16.14 17.02
C ASP A 130 -7.50 14.68 16.79
N ALA A 131 -8.29 14.40 15.74
CA ALA A 131 -8.68 13.04 15.37
C ALA A 131 -7.48 12.19 14.95
N ALA A 132 -6.54 12.77 14.19
CA ALA A 132 -5.32 12.09 13.78
C ALA A 132 -4.43 11.75 15.00
N ILE A 133 -4.20 12.69 15.91
CA ILE A 133 -3.45 12.48 17.16
C ILE A 133 -4.09 11.36 18.00
N GLN A 134 -5.41 11.35 18.10
CA GLN A 134 -6.12 10.35 18.89
C GLN A 134 -5.98 8.93 18.34
N LYS A 135 -5.86 8.76 17.02
CA LYS A 135 -5.90 7.45 16.36
C LYS A 135 -4.54 6.93 15.92
N ILE A 136 -3.50 7.78 15.84
CA ILE A 136 -2.20 7.42 15.24
C ILE A 136 -1.52 6.24 15.95
N ASP A 137 -1.60 6.17 17.28
CA ASP A 137 -0.99 5.07 18.05
C ASP A 137 -1.66 3.73 17.74
N GLY A 138 -2.99 3.72 17.60
CA GLY A 138 -3.75 2.53 17.19
C GLY A 138 -3.46 2.11 15.76
N ILE A 139 -3.28 3.08 14.86
CA ILE A 139 -2.88 2.83 13.48
C ILE A 139 -1.46 2.24 13.42
N ASN A 140 -0.52 2.81 14.15
CA ASN A 140 0.86 2.30 14.21
C ASN A 140 0.91 0.89 14.80
N ALA A 141 0.13 0.61 15.84
CA ALA A 141 0.02 -0.74 16.40
C ALA A 141 -0.57 -1.76 15.42
N PHE A 142 -1.51 -1.34 14.57
CA PHE A 142 -2.05 -2.18 13.49
C PHE A 142 -1.01 -2.44 12.39
N LEU A 143 -0.19 -1.45 12.04
CA LEU A 143 0.82 -1.54 10.98
C LEU A 143 2.09 -2.27 11.42
N CYS A 144 2.36 -2.36 12.72
CA CYS A 144 3.47 -3.15 13.26
C CYS A 144 3.08 -4.62 13.39
N GLN A 145 3.98 -5.49 12.97
CA GLN A 145 3.78 -6.93 13.03
C GLN A 145 5.06 -7.62 13.48
N ASP A 146 4.94 -8.60 14.39
CA ASP A 146 6.07 -9.47 14.75
C ASP A 146 6.45 -10.38 13.58
N ILE A 147 7.74 -10.75 13.52
CA ILE A 147 8.27 -11.57 12.42
C ILE A 147 7.62 -12.97 12.35
N TYR A 148 7.08 -13.47 13.43
CA TYR A 148 6.41 -14.77 13.52
C TYR A 148 4.89 -14.63 13.59
N GLU A 149 4.34 -13.43 13.59
CA GLU A 149 2.91 -13.20 13.63
C GLU A 149 2.27 -13.61 12.30
N VAL A 150 1.27 -14.49 12.39
CA VAL A 150 0.44 -14.91 11.26
C VAL A 150 -0.99 -14.48 11.54
N THR A 151 -1.53 -13.65 10.67
CA THR A 151 -2.89 -13.12 10.80
C THR A 151 -3.69 -13.47 9.53
N SER A 152 -4.95 -13.94 9.70
CA SER A 152 -5.83 -14.17 8.56
C SER A 152 -6.28 -12.86 7.92
N TYR A 153 -6.79 -12.95 6.68
CA TYR A 153 -7.32 -11.77 5.99
C TYR A 153 -8.49 -11.14 6.76
N GLU A 154 -9.42 -11.96 7.23
CA GLU A 154 -10.61 -11.52 7.98
C GLU A 154 -10.24 -10.85 9.31
N GLU A 155 -9.22 -11.37 9.99
CA GLU A 155 -8.73 -10.75 11.21
C GLU A 155 -8.01 -9.44 10.92
N THR A 156 -7.25 -9.36 9.83
CA THR A 156 -6.60 -8.13 9.38
C THR A 156 -7.63 -7.05 9.06
N GLU A 157 -8.72 -7.40 8.39
CA GLU A 157 -9.80 -6.48 8.08
C GLU A 157 -10.49 -5.94 9.35
N LYS A 158 -10.78 -6.82 10.31
CA LYS A 158 -11.35 -6.41 11.62
C LYS A 158 -10.41 -5.45 12.35
N ARG A 159 -9.11 -5.74 12.37
CA ARG A 159 -8.11 -4.87 13.00
C ARG A 159 -8.00 -3.52 12.28
N LEU A 160 -8.09 -3.49 10.94
CA LEU A 160 -8.12 -2.25 10.18
C LEU A 160 -9.32 -1.39 10.56
N LEU A 161 -10.53 -1.97 10.59
CA LEU A 161 -11.75 -1.28 10.99
C LEU A 161 -11.62 -0.74 12.42
N ALA A 162 -11.12 -1.53 13.35
CA ALA A 162 -10.90 -1.12 14.73
C ALA A 162 -9.89 0.05 14.85
N ALA A 163 -8.80 0.02 14.07
CA ALA A 163 -7.77 1.06 14.08
C ALA A 163 -8.33 2.44 13.68
N VAL A 164 -9.32 2.48 12.80
CA VAL A 164 -10.02 3.71 12.42
C VAL A 164 -11.27 4.00 13.27
N GLY A 165 -11.57 3.15 14.27
CA GLY A 165 -12.71 3.32 15.18
C GLY A 165 -14.05 2.94 14.56
N LYS A 166 -14.07 2.01 13.61
CA LYS A 166 -15.27 1.39 13.04
C LYS A 166 -15.45 -0.03 13.58
N THR A 167 -16.68 -0.48 13.65
CA THR A 167 -17.02 -1.89 13.90
C THR A 167 -17.28 -2.58 12.58
N ALA A 168 -16.84 -3.84 12.46
CA ALA A 168 -17.23 -4.66 11.31
C ALA A 168 -18.74 -4.82 11.29
N GLU A 169 -19.41 -4.32 10.26
CA GLU A 169 -20.77 -4.76 9.97
C GLU A 169 -20.71 -6.23 9.51
N PRO A 170 -21.65 -7.10 9.92
CA PRO A 170 -21.66 -8.46 9.43
C PRO A 170 -21.80 -8.44 7.90
N THR A 171 -20.75 -8.87 7.22
CA THR A 171 -20.76 -9.06 5.76
C THR A 171 -21.88 -10.02 5.42
N ALA A 172 -22.85 -9.56 4.60
CA ALA A 172 -23.79 -10.46 3.97
C ALA A 172 -22.98 -11.50 3.17
N PRO A 173 -23.32 -12.80 3.22
CA PRO A 173 -22.59 -13.81 2.46
C PRO A 173 -22.58 -13.41 0.99
N ALA A 174 -21.38 -13.50 0.38
CA ALA A 174 -21.23 -13.28 -1.05
C ALA A 174 -22.23 -14.14 -1.80
N ALA A 175 -23.02 -13.53 -2.68
CA ALA A 175 -23.96 -14.25 -3.53
C ALA A 175 -23.16 -15.30 -4.31
N GLU A 176 -23.47 -16.58 -4.11
CA GLU A 176 -22.97 -17.66 -4.94
C GLU A 176 -23.23 -17.33 -6.41
N PRO A 177 -22.26 -17.57 -7.30
CA PRO A 177 -22.49 -17.42 -8.71
C PRO A 177 -23.64 -18.37 -9.09
N ALA A 178 -24.74 -17.80 -9.64
CA ALA A 178 -25.87 -18.57 -10.12
C ALA A 178 -25.36 -19.59 -11.15
N ASP A 179 -25.54 -20.86 -10.83
CA ASP A 179 -25.23 -21.96 -11.70
C ASP A 179 -25.84 -21.74 -13.08
N ALA A 180 -24.97 -21.70 -14.09
CA ALA A 180 -25.37 -21.78 -15.48
C ALA A 180 -25.75 -23.23 -15.77
N GLU A 181 -26.92 -23.67 -15.26
CA GLU A 181 -27.55 -24.90 -15.67
C GLU A 181 -28.70 -24.60 -16.63
N ALA A 182 -28.70 -25.32 -17.74
CA ALA A 182 -29.75 -25.43 -18.73
C ALA A 182 -29.59 -24.64 -20.03
N ALA A 183 -28.91 -25.24 -20.97
CA ALA A 183 -29.41 -25.34 -22.35
C ALA A 183 -28.94 -26.67 -22.95
N SER A 184 -29.87 -27.60 -22.95
CA SER A 184 -29.84 -28.82 -23.76
C SER A 184 -29.94 -28.51 -25.25
#